data_00586f25bf419d1f5ecbc9a48126d077
#
_entry.id   00586f25bf419d1f5ecbc9a48126d077
#
_cell.length_a   1.000
_cell.length_b   1.000
_cell.length_c   1.000
_cell.angle_alpha   90.00
_cell.angle_beta   90.00
_cell.angle_gamma   90.00
#
_symmetry.space_group_name_H-M   'P 1'
#
loop_
_entity.id
_entity.type
_entity.pdbx_description
1 polymer ?
#
loop_
_entity_poly.entity_id
_entity_poly.type
_entity_poly.pdbx_seq_one_letter_code
_entity_poly.pdbx_strand_id
1 'polypeptide(L)'
;MSDRIKGSALTMGGAACWGVSGCMGQYLFTREGMDSTWLVPIRLFLAGLILCGFFFIKDRKTLFDPWNVRKNPRNAIDLLVYGLAGVSCCQFTYFLTIQLSSAGMGTILQDVSPVIILLVVCIQQKRGPRVFEIFSIVLALVGVFLITTHGSLTGLAVSPAALVSGIVSACCVAIYTMWPKKLQEQYPTPMLQGWAFLMGGIMFALIFRP
;
A
#
# COMPACT_ATOMS: atom_id res chain seq x y z
N MET A 1 26.54 2.97 16.16
CA MET A 1 25.29 3.73 15.86
C MET A 1 24.16 2.94 16.46
N SER A 2 23.33 3.54 17.33
CA SER A 2 22.25 2.78 18.03
C SER A 2 21.26 2.22 16.99
N ASP A 3 20.70 1.02 17.23
CA ASP A 3 19.75 0.38 16.31
C ASP A 3 18.53 1.25 16.02
N ARG A 4 18.20 2.14 16.96
CA ARG A 4 17.17 3.14 16.83
C ARG A 4 17.47 4.18 15.73
N ILE A 5 18.73 4.66 15.65
CA ILE A 5 19.17 5.61 14.61
C ILE A 5 19.18 4.95 13.24
N LYS A 6 19.65 3.69 13.16
CA LYS A 6 19.61 2.91 11.90
C LYS A 6 18.17 2.71 11.43
N GLY A 7 17.25 2.34 12.32
CA GLY A 7 15.85 2.16 12.00
C GLY A 7 15.21 3.46 11.49
N SER A 8 15.45 4.58 12.17
CA SER A 8 14.94 5.89 11.74
C SER A 8 15.49 6.30 10.37
N ALA A 9 16.78 6.11 10.14
CA ALA A 9 17.41 6.44 8.85
C ALA A 9 16.85 5.60 7.70
N LEU A 10 16.65 4.29 7.93
CA LEU A 10 16.03 3.39 6.93
C LEU A 10 14.58 3.78 6.63
N THR A 11 13.80 4.15 7.65
CA THR A 11 12.42 4.60 7.48
C THR A 11 12.36 5.91 6.68
N MET A 12 13.20 6.88 7.01
CA MET A 12 13.28 8.15 6.27
C MET A 12 13.70 7.93 4.81
N GLY A 13 14.71 7.09 4.57
CA GLY A 13 15.14 6.72 3.23
C GLY A 13 14.04 6.04 2.42
N GLY A 14 13.31 5.11 3.04
CA GLY A 14 12.16 4.43 2.43
C GLY A 14 11.03 5.41 2.08
N ALA A 15 10.70 6.33 2.98
CA ALA A 15 9.68 7.37 2.74
C ALA A 15 10.09 8.31 1.60
N ALA A 16 11.36 8.72 1.54
CA ALA A 16 11.88 9.54 0.44
C ALA A 16 11.79 8.80 -0.91
N CYS A 17 12.20 7.53 -0.96
CA CYS A 17 12.07 6.70 -2.16
C CYS A 17 10.61 6.54 -2.60
N TRP A 18 9.69 6.39 -1.65
CA TRP A 18 8.25 6.34 -1.92
C TRP A 18 7.75 7.62 -2.57
N GLY A 19 8.09 8.80 -1.99
CA GLY A 19 7.73 10.11 -2.53
C GLY A 19 8.28 10.32 -3.94
N VAL A 20 9.57 10.03 -4.17
CA VAL A 20 10.19 10.11 -5.50
C VAL A 20 9.47 9.21 -6.50
N SER A 21 9.12 7.98 -6.11
CA SER A 21 8.37 7.04 -6.96
C SER A 21 6.99 7.59 -7.35
N GLY A 22 6.29 8.26 -6.43
CA GLY A 22 5.01 8.93 -6.72
C GLY A 22 5.15 10.07 -7.72
N CYS A 23 6.16 10.94 -7.52
CA CYS A 23 6.45 12.03 -8.44
C CYS A 23 6.85 11.54 -9.84
N MET A 24 7.67 10.47 -9.92
CA MET A 24 8.03 9.87 -11.20
C MET A 24 6.80 9.27 -11.90
N GLY A 25 5.90 8.61 -11.16
CA GLY A 25 4.63 8.12 -11.69
C GLY A 25 3.78 9.26 -12.25
N GLN A 26 3.63 10.35 -11.51
CA GLN A 26 2.92 11.54 -11.99
C GLN A 26 3.55 12.10 -13.26
N TYR A 27 4.87 12.21 -13.34
CA TYR A 27 5.58 12.66 -14.54
C TYR A 27 5.25 11.78 -15.75
N LEU A 28 5.31 10.45 -15.59
CA LEU A 28 5.00 9.50 -16.66
C LEU A 28 3.55 9.61 -17.13
N PHE A 29 2.60 9.81 -16.21
CA PHE A 29 1.19 9.97 -16.57
C PHE A 29 0.91 11.30 -17.27
N THR A 30 1.51 12.40 -16.81
CA THR A 30 1.20 13.73 -17.33
C THR A 30 2.02 14.14 -18.56
N ARG A 31 3.25 13.66 -18.71
CA ARG A 31 4.16 14.03 -19.80
C ARG A 31 4.26 12.99 -20.89
N GLU A 32 4.32 11.70 -20.50
CA GLU A 32 4.49 10.60 -21.45
C GLU A 32 3.17 9.94 -21.83
N GLY A 33 2.05 10.34 -21.20
CA GLY A 33 0.73 9.79 -21.50
C GLY A 33 0.57 8.31 -21.13
N MET A 34 1.40 7.81 -20.20
CA MET A 34 1.31 6.42 -19.75
C MET A 34 0.11 6.20 -18.85
N ASP A 35 -0.47 5.01 -18.89
CA ASP A 35 -1.55 4.61 -18.01
C ASP A 35 -1.06 3.80 -16.81
N SER A 36 -1.75 3.95 -15.67
CA SER A 36 -1.50 3.14 -14.46
C SER A 36 -1.68 1.64 -14.73
N THR A 37 -2.58 1.28 -15.64
CA THR A 37 -2.83 -0.11 -16.08
C THR A 37 -1.62 -0.75 -16.76
N TRP A 38 -0.71 0.04 -17.31
CA TRP A 38 0.53 -0.39 -17.92
C TRP A 38 1.72 -0.31 -16.94
N LEU A 39 1.85 0.82 -16.27
CA LEU A 39 2.98 1.10 -15.39
C LEU A 39 3.02 0.17 -14.17
N VAL A 40 1.86 -0.03 -13.50
CA VAL A 40 1.81 -0.76 -12.23
C VAL A 40 2.14 -2.24 -12.39
N PRO A 41 1.57 -3.00 -13.36
CA PRO A 41 1.93 -4.41 -13.54
C PRO A 41 3.41 -4.64 -13.76
N ILE A 42 4.03 -3.87 -14.66
CA ILE A 42 5.45 -4.01 -15.00
C ILE A 42 6.33 -3.70 -13.80
N ARG A 43 6.05 -2.61 -13.10
CA ARG A 43 6.80 -2.20 -11.91
C ARG A 43 6.72 -3.24 -10.80
N LEU A 44 5.52 -3.75 -10.50
CA LEU A 44 5.31 -4.79 -9.49
C LEU A 44 6.03 -6.08 -9.90
N PHE A 45 5.90 -6.50 -11.14
CA PHE A 45 6.53 -7.71 -11.64
C PHE A 45 8.06 -7.65 -11.51
N LEU A 46 8.68 -6.56 -11.97
CA LEU A 46 10.12 -6.37 -11.89
C LEU A 46 10.62 -6.30 -10.44
N ALA A 47 9.95 -5.54 -9.59
CA ALA A 47 10.29 -5.44 -8.17
C ALA A 47 10.14 -6.79 -7.45
N GLY A 48 9.08 -7.54 -7.78
CA GLY A 48 8.84 -8.89 -7.25
C GLY A 48 9.91 -9.87 -7.69
N LEU A 49 10.32 -9.84 -8.97
CA LEU A 49 11.42 -10.66 -9.48
C LEU A 49 12.75 -10.38 -8.76
N ILE A 50 13.08 -9.10 -8.56
CA ILE A 50 14.33 -8.71 -7.88
C ILE A 50 14.32 -9.20 -6.43
N LEU A 51 13.24 -8.97 -5.69
CA LEU A 51 13.14 -9.38 -4.28
C LEU A 51 13.11 -10.90 -4.13
N CYS A 52 12.28 -11.59 -4.91
CA CYS A 52 12.23 -13.05 -4.87
C CYS A 52 13.55 -13.67 -5.36
N GLY A 53 14.19 -13.11 -6.38
CA GLY A 53 15.51 -13.54 -6.84
C GLY A 53 16.58 -13.40 -5.79
N PHE A 54 16.60 -12.28 -5.06
CA PHE A 54 17.51 -12.09 -3.93
C PHE A 54 17.33 -13.17 -2.85
N PHE A 55 16.09 -13.45 -2.44
CA PHE A 55 15.82 -14.50 -1.44
C PHE A 55 16.04 -15.91 -1.98
N PHE A 56 15.82 -16.14 -3.27
CA PHE A 56 16.12 -17.41 -3.91
C PHE A 56 17.61 -17.78 -3.83
N ILE A 57 18.49 -16.79 -3.96
CA ILE A 57 19.93 -16.97 -3.81
C ILE A 57 20.33 -17.12 -2.33
N LYS A 58 19.75 -16.29 -1.45
CA LYS A 58 20.11 -16.19 -0.05
C LYS A 58 19.56 -17.34 0.80
N ASP A 59 18.28 -17.67 0.67
CA ASP A 59 17.57 -18.70 1.44
C ASP A 59 16.34 -19.20 0.69
N ARG A 60 16.58 -20.14 -0.22
CA ARG A 60 15.53 -20.75 -1.03
C ARG A 60 14.48 -21.50 -0.21
N LYS A 61 14.86 -22.09 0.94
CA LYS A 61 13.92 -22.87 1.76
C LYS A 61 12.89 -21.95 2.40
N THR A 62 13.34 -20.87 3.00
CA THR A 62 12.45 -19.86 3.62
C THR A 62 11.57 -19.19 2.59
N LEU A 63 12.05 -18.95 1.35
CA LEU A 63 11.27 -18.33 0.29
C LEU A 63 9.99 -19.12 -0.03
N PHE A 64 10.08 -20.45 -0.12
CA PHE A 64 8.95 -21.30 -0.49
C PHE A 64 8.17 -21.87 0.70
N ASP A 65 8.63 -21.67 1.94
CA ASP A 65 7.98 -22.23 3.13
C ASP A 65 6.53 -21.73 3.35
N PRO A 66 6.17 -20.44 3.08
CA PRO A 66 4.79 -19.98 3.19
C PRO A 66 3.81 -20.70 2.26
N TRP A 67 4.30 -21.22 1.12
CA TRP A 67 3.52 -21.99 0.15
C TRP A 67 3.40 -23.48 0.51
N ASN A 68 4.05 -23.92 1.59
CA ASN A 68 3.97 -25.30 2.01
C ASN A 68 2.65 -25.58 2.74
N VAL A 69 1.59 -25.81 1.95
CA VAL A 69 0.23 -26.08 2.42
C VAL A 69 0.15 -27.27 3.39
N ARG A 70 1.09 -28.22 3.27
CA ARG A 70 1.14 -29.39 4.18
C ARG A 70 1.57 -29.01 5.60
N LYS A 71 2.41 -27.97 5.74
CA LYS A 71 2.84 -27.50 7.07
C LYS A 71 1.81 -26.53 7.67
N ASN A 72 1.36 -25.54 6.91
CA ASN A 72 0.40 -24.56 7.38
C ASN A 72 -0.40 -23.97 6.20
N PRO A 73 -1.60 -24.49 5.91
CA PRO A 73 -2.42 -24.01 4.80
C PRO A 73 -2.85 -22.55 4.97
N ARG A 74 -2.92 -22.06 6.20
CA ARG A 74 -3.31 -20.69 6.50
C ARG A 74 -2.27 -19.67 6.03
N ASN A 75 -0.98 -19.99 6.10
CA ASN A 75 0.07 -19.10 5.66
C ASN A 75 -0.04 -18.75 4.16
N ALA A 76 -0.42 -19.71 3.32
CA ALA A 76 -0.63 -19.48 1.90
C ALA A 76 -1.83 -18.56 1.65
N ILE A 77 -2.93 -18.75 2.38
CA ILE A 77 -4.12 -17.87 2.29
C ILE A 77 -3.78 -16.47 2.79
N ASP A 78 -3.11 -16.37 3.93
CA ASP A 78 -2.71 -15.09 4.50
C ASP A 78 -1.76 -14.34 3.55
N LEU A 79 -0.85 -15.05 2.86
CA LEU A 79 0.03 -14.47 1.85
C LEU A 79 -0.74 -14.00 0.60
N LEU A 80 -1.75 -14.74 0.15
CA LEU A 80 -2.60 -14.34 -0.97
C LEU A 80 -3.42 -13.08 -0.62
N VAL A 81 -4.05 -13.04 0.55
CA VAL A 81 -4.81 -11.87 1.00
C VAL A 81 -3.88 -10.66 1.17
N TYR A 82 -2.74 -10.84 1.84
CA TYR A 82 -1.73 -9.81 1.98
C TYR A 82 -1.26 -9.27 0.62
N GLY A 83 -0.89 -10.18 -0.27
CA GLY A 83 -0.29 -9.82 -1.56
C GLY A 83 -1.30 -9.22 -2.53
N LEU A 84 -2.44 -9.85 -2.74
CA LEU A 84 -3.41 -9.43 -3.76
C LEU A 84 -4.33 -8.34 -3.24
N ALA A 85 -5.10 -8.61 -2.17
CA ALA A 85 -6.07 -7.64 -1.64
C ALA A 85 -5.41 -6.48 -0.88
N GLY A 86 -4.28 -6.72 -0.22
CA GLY A 86 -3.54 -5.68 0.50
C GLY A 86 -2.60 -4.91 -0.42
N VAL A 87 -1.41 -5.46 -0.66
CA VAL A 87 -0.30 -4.75 -1.29
C VAL A 87 -0.57 -4.39 -2.75
N SER A 88 -1.02 -5.35 -3.57
CA SER A 88 -1.17 -5.14 -5.01
C SER A 88 -2.31 -4.19 -5.34
N CYS A 89 -3.49 -4.39 -4.73
CA CYS A 89 -4.61 -3.46 -4.88
C CYS A 89 -4.26 -2.07 -4.37
N CYS A 90 -3.55 -1.96 -3.24
CA CYS A 90 -3.06 -0.68 -2.72
C CYS A 90 -2.18 0.04 -3.74
N GLN A 91 -1.20 -0.65 -4.32
CA GLN A 91 -0.30 -0.08 -5.31
C GLN A 91 -1.06 0.39 -6.56
N PHE A 92 -1.98 -0.42 -7.06
CA PHE A 92 -2.76 -0.05 -8.25
C PHE A 92 -3.65 1.16 -7.98
N THR A 93 -4.45 1.14 -6.90
CA THR A 93 -5.38 2.23 -6.58
C THR A 93 -4.65 3.52 -6.21
N TYR A 94 -3.48 3.44 -5.57
CA TYR A 94 -2.61 4.59 -5.31
C TYR A 94 -2.13 5.26 -6.61
N PHE A 95 -1.58 4.48 -7.56
CA PHE A 95 -1.12 5.03 -8.83
C PHE A 95 -2.27 5.50 -9.73
N LEU A 96 -3.42 4.84 -9.66
CA LEU A 96 -4.65 5.31 -10.31
C LEU A 96 -5.08 6.67 -9.74
N THR A 97 -4.99 6.86 -8.42
CA THR A 97 -5.28 8.15 -7.80
C THR A 97 -4.30 9.23 -8.27
N ILE A 98 -3.01 8.91 -8.41
CA ILE A 98 -2.01 9.85 -8.97
C ILE A 98 -2.36 10.22 -10.40
N GLN A 99 -2.71 9.24 -11.23
CA GLN A 99 -3.08 9.47 -12.64
C GLN A 99 -4.32 10.36 -12.76
N LEU A 100 -5.31 10.18 -11.89
CA LEU A 100 -6.57 10.93 -11.90
C LEU A 100 -6.47 12.30 -11.22
N SER A 101 -5.38 12.57 -10.49
CA SER A 101 -5.21 13.83 -9.75
C SER A 101 -3.75 14.27 -9.66
N SER A 102 -3.03 13.89 -8.60
CA SER A 102 -1.61 14.20 -8.38
C SER A 102 -0.97 13.26 -7.35
N ALA A 103 0.38 13.22 -7.33
CA ALA A 103 1.12 12.43 -6.34
C ALA A 103 0.85 12.89 -4.90
N GLY A 104 0.73 14.20 -4.68
CA GLY A 104 0.37 14.74 -3.37
C GLY A 104 -1.02 14.29 -2.92
N MET A 105 -2.01 14.35 -3.81
CA MET A 105 -3.37 13.91 -3.51
C MET A 105 -3.44 12.40 -3.22
N GLY A 106 -2.74 11.58 -4.03
CA GLY A 106 -2.67 10.13 -3.80
C GLY A 106 -2.13 9.80 -2.40
N THR A 107 -1.06 10.49 -1.99
CA THR A 107 -0.46 10.30 -0.66
C THR A 107 -1.41 10.74 0.46
N ILE A 108 -2.01 11.93 0.35
CA ILE A 108 -2.91 12.47 1.38
C ILE A 108 -4.14 11.58 1.58
N LEU A 109 -4.76 11.11 0.49
CA LEU A 109 -5.91 10.21 0.58
C LEU A 109 -5.52 8.86 1.16
N GLN A 110 -4.34 8.33 0.84
CA GLN A 110 -3.83 7.10 1.43
C GLN A 110 -3.51 7.26 2.93
N ASP A 111 -3.09 8.44 3.37
CA ASP A 111 -2.81 8.77 4.78
C ASP A 111 -4.07 8.82 5.66
N VAL A 112 -5.26 8.60 5.11
CA VAL A 112 -6.48 8.28 5.89
C VAL A 112 -6.41 6.86 6.48
N SER A 113 -5.51 6.01 6.02
CA SER A 113 -5.38 4.61 6.49
C SER A 113 -5.22 4.47 8.02
N PRO A 114 -4.49 5.30 8.77
CA PRO A 114 -4.43 5.20 10.23
C PRO A 114 -5.80 5.39 10.89
N VAL A 115 -6.67 6.23 10.31
CA VAL A 115 -8.04 6.41 10.81
C VAL A 115 -8.84 5.12 10.63
N ILE A 116 -8.73 4.49 9.45
CA ILE A 116 -9.40 3.22 9.17
C ILE A 116 -8.88 2.11 10.11
N ILE A 117 -7.56 2.02 10.29
CA ILE A 117 -6.94 1.05 11.20
C ILE A 117 -7.45 1.26 12.63
N LEU A 118 -7.50 2.50 13.10
CA LEU A 118 -7.99 2.81 14.44
C LEU A 118 -9.45 2.39 14.63
N LEU A 119 -10.32 2.68 13.66
CA LEU A 119 -11.73 2.26 13.70
C LEU A 119 -11.84 0.74 13.77
N VAL A 120 -11.10 0.00 12.94
CA VAL A 120 -11.10 -1.46 12.95
C VAL A 120 -10.59 -2.00 14.29
N VAL A 121 -9.53 -1.43 14.86
CA VAL A 121 -9.00 -1.81 16.19
C VAL A 121 -10.04 -1.56 17.29
N CYS A 122 -10.73 -0.43 17.27
CA CYS A 122 -11.79 -0.13 18.23
C CYS A 122 -12.92 -1.16 18.16
N ILE A 123 -13.35 -1.53 16.95
CA ILE A 123 -14.38 -2.56 16.73
C ILE A 123 -13.89 -3.93 17.24
N GLN A 124 -12.67 -4.35 16.89
CA GLN A 124 -12.11 -5.63 17.31
C GLN A 124 -11.96 -5.74 18.84
N GLN A 125 -11.56 -4.64 19.49
CA GLN A 125 -11.40 -4.58 20.94
C GLN A 125 -12.71 -4.29 21.68
N LYS A 126 -13.81 -4.11 20.95
CA LYS A 126 -15.13 -3.74 21.52
C LYS A 126 -15.04 -2.51 22.46
N ARG A 127 -14.18 -1.55 22.12
CA ARG A 127 -13.98 -0.32 22.85
C ARG A 127 -14.34 0.91 22.03
N GLY A 128 -14.80 1.97 22.66
CA GLY A 128 -14.91 3.28 22.01
C GLY A 128 -13.53 3.90 21.77
N PRO A 129 -13.41 4.80 20.78
CA PRO A 129 -12.19 5.59 20.60
C PRO A 129 -11.97 6.52 21.79
N ARG A 130 -10.71 6.72 22.17
CA ARG A 130 -10.32 7.66 23.22
C ARG A 130 -10.47 9.09 22.73
N VAL A 131 -10.59 10.05 23.65
CA VAL A 131 -10.76 11.47 23.30
C VAL A 131 -9.67 11.97 22.35
N PHE A 132 -8.40 11.64 22.61
CA PHE A 132 -7.29 11.99 21.71
C PHE A 132 -7.37 11.31 20.34
N GLU A 133 -7.89 10.09 20.28
CA GLU A 133 -8.11 9.36 19.02
C GLU A 133 -9.22 10.05 18.21
N ILE A 134 -10.30 10.47 18.84
CA ILE A 134 -11.39 11.25 18.20
C ILE A 134 -10.83 12.56 17.63
N PHE A 135 -10.07 13.30 18.43
CA PHE A 135 -9.46 14.55 17.99
C PHE A 135 -8.56 14.34 16.77
N SER A 136 -7.73 13.29 16.78
CA SER A 136 -6.87 12.94 15.65
C SER A 136 -7.65 12.56 14.38
N ILE A 137 -8.76 11.81 14.52
CA ILE A 137 -9.67 11.48 13.41
C ILE A 137 -10.27 12.75 12.81
N VAL A 138 -10.83 13.61 13.65
CA VAL A 138 -11.46 14.87 13.21
C VAL A 138 -10.45 15.74 12.48
N LEU A 139 -9.24 15.90 13.05
CA LEU A 139 -8.19 16.71 12.44
C LEU A 139 -7.75 16.14 11.07
N ALA A 140 -7.59 14.81 10.97
CA ALA A 140 -7.25 14.16 9.72
C ALA A 140 -8.35 14.36 8.65
N LEU A 141 -9.62 14.15 9.03
CA LEU A 141 -10.74 14.32 8.11
C LEU A 141 -10.91 15.77 7.66
N VAL A 142 -10.74 16.73 8.57
CA VAL A 142 -10.75 18.17 8.23
C VAL A 142 -9.60 18.50 7.29
N GLY A 143 -8.39 17.97 7.54
CA GLY A 143 -7.25 18.17 6.65
C GLY A 143 -7.52 17.63 5.23
N VAL A 144 -8.01 16.40 5.13
CA VAL A 144 -8.39 15.81 3.83
C VAL A 144 -9.47 16.64 3.15
N PHE A 145 -10.51 17.05 3.89
CA PHE A 145 -11.58 17.91 3.36
C PHE A 145 -11.04 19.22 2.79
N LEU A 146 -10.23 19.95 3.55
CA LEU A 146 -9.65 21.22 3.12
C LEU A 146 -8.82 21.08 1.84
N ILE A 147 -8.05 19.99 1.74
CA ILE A 147 -7.19 19.75 0.58
C ILE A 147 -8.02 19.32 -0.64
N THR A 148 -8.99 18.43 -0.47
CA THR A 148 -9.81 17.91 -1.58
C THR A 148 -10.80 18.92 -2.12
N THR A 149 -11.19 19.94 -1.34
CA THR A 149 -12.13 20.97 -1.75
C THR A 149 -11.47 22.35 -1.99
N HIS A 150 -10.15 22.50 -1.71
CA HIS A 150 -9.48 23.80 -1.62
C HIS A 150 -10.22 24.81 -0.72
N GLY A 151 -10.89 24.30 0.33
CA GLY A 151 -11.69 25.11 1.25
C GLY A 151 -13.04 25.58 0.70
N SER A 152 -13.43 25.15 -0.50
CA SER A 152 -14.72 25.49 -1.10
C SER A 152 -15.79 24.48 -0.66
N LEU A 153 -16.96 24.96 -0.26
CA LEU A 153 -18.11 24.12 0.06
C LEU A 153 -18.94 23.74 -1.19
N THR A 154 -18.63 24.32 -2.35
CA THR A 154 -19.46 24.22 -3.56
C THR A 154 -18.90 23.25 -4.62
N GLY A 155 -17.72 22.67 -4.41
CA GLY A 155 -17.15 21.73 -5.38
C GLY A 155 -15.95 20.95 -4.87
N LEU A 156 -15.78 19.76 -5.41
CA LEU A 156 -14.57 18.95 -5.22
C LEU A 156 -13.49 19.41 -6.21
N ALA A 157 -12.31 19.73 -5.72
CA ALA A 157 -11.14 20.00 -6.56
C ALA A 157 -10.56 18.72 -7.18
N VAL A 158 -11.05 17.56 -6.75
CA VAL A 158 -10.60 16.23 -7.14
C VAL A 158 -11.76 15.47 -7.74
N SER A 159 -11.50 14.71 -8.80
CA SER A 159 -12.55 13.88 -9.41
C SER A 159 -13.08 12.82 -8.41
N PRO A 160 -14.39 12.49 -8.45
CA PRO A 160 -14.95 11.44 -7.59
C PRO A 160 -14.22 10.10 -7.74
N ALA A 161 -13.73 9.78 -8.94
CA ALA A 161 -12.97 8.56 -9.20
C ALA A 161 -11.62 8.57 -8.46
N ALA A 162 -10.91 9.71 -8.42
CA ALA A 162 -9.67 9.85 -7.68
C ALA A 162 -9.91 9.73 -6.16
N LEU A 163 -11.00 10.30 -5.65
CA LEU A 163 -11.37 10.20 -4.24
C LEU A 163 -11.66 8.75 -3.85
N VAL A 164 -12.47 8.05 -4.63
CA VAL A 164 -12.81 6.63 -4.38
C VAL A 164 -11.57 5.76 -4.45
N SER A 165 -10.72 5.91 -5.48
CA SER A 165 -9.50 5.11 -5.60
C SER A 165 -8.52 5.36 -4.45
N GLY A 166 -8.39 6.61 -3.97
CA GLY A 166 -7.54 6.94 -2.83
C GLY A 166 -8.05 6.34 -1.51
N ILE A 167 -9.37 6.37 -1.27
CA ILE A 167 -9.98 5.73 -0.09
C ILE A 167 -9.82 4.20 -0.16
N VAL A 168 -10.03 3.59 -1.33
CA VAL A 168 -9.78 2.14 -1.52
C VAL A 168 -8.32 1.81 -1.24
N SER A 169 -7.38 2.65 -1.68
CA SER A 169 -5.96 2.50 -1.35
C SER A 169 -5.73 2.51 0.16
N ALA A 170 -6.34 3.45 0.90
CA ALA A 170 -6.26 3.52 2.35
C ALA A 170 -6.84 2.27 3.06
N CYS A 171 -7.95 1.72 2.55
CA CYS A 171 -8.51 0.44 3.03
C CYS A 171 -7.54 -0.72 2.78
N CYS A 172 -6.91 -0.79 1.62
CA CYS A 172 -5.91 -1.81 1.31
C CYS A 172 -4.68 -1.71 2.24
N VAL A 173 -4.25 -0.47 2.60
CA VAL A 173 -3.22 -0.26 3.63
C VAL A 173 -3.63 -0.88 4.95
N ALA A 174 -4.87 -0.68 5.39
CA ALA A 174 -5.38 -1.28 6.62
C ALA A 174 -5.36 -2.82 6.54
N ILE A 175 -5.73 -3.40 5.39
CA ILE A 175 -5.70 -4.85 5.18
C ILE A 175 -4.28 -5.38 5.31
N TYR A 176 -3.30 -4.86 4.55
CA TYR A 176 -1.95 -5.40 4.58
C TYR A 176 -1.19 -5.11 5.88
N THR A 177 -1.64 -4.13 6.65
CA THR A 177 -1.05 -3.81 7.95
C THR A 177 -1.60 -4.70 9.07
N MET A 178 -2.90 -5.00 9.03
CA MET A 178 -3.57 -5.68 10.15
C MET A 178 -3.67 -7.20 9.97
N TRP A 179 -3.88 -7.66 8.73
CA TRP A 179 -4.16 -9.07 8.45
C TRP A 179 -2.95 -9.99 8.69
N PRO A 180 -1.75 -9.70 8.15
CA PRO A 180 -0.66 -10.66 8.10
C PRO A 180 0.26 -10.62 9.33
N LYS A 181 -0.18 -10.15 10.50
CA LYS A 181 0.69 -10.02 11.69
C LYS A 181 1.44 -11.32 12.00
N LYS A 182 0.74 -12.45 12.06
CA LYS A 182 1.34 -13.77 12.31
C LYS A 182 2.34 -14.19 11.22
N LEU A 183 2.05 -13.84 9.97
CA LEU A 183 2.92 -14.14 8.84
C LEU A 183 4.20 -13.29 8.88
N GLN A 184 4.07 -12.01 9.23
CA GLN A 184 5.20 -11.07 9.37
C GLN A 184 6.09 -11.37 10.57
N GLU A 185 5.57 -12.03 11.62
CA GLU A 185 6.35 -12.54 12.76
C GLU A 185 7.17 -13.77 12.39
N GLN A 186 6.69 -14.59 11.45
CA GLN A 186 7.35 -15.85 11.04
C GLN A 186 8.34 -15.65 9.90
N TYR A 187 8.11 -14.68 9.01
CA TYR A 187 8.87 -14.50 7.79
C TYR A 187 9.37 -13.07 7.59
N PRO A 188 10.54 -12.88 6.96
CA PRO A 188 11.06 -11.55 6.66
C PRO A 188 10.10 -10.75 5.77
N THR A 189 9.71 -9.56 6.20
CA THR A 189 8.80 -8.67 5.46
C THR A 189 9.22 -8.43 4.00
N PRO A 190 10.52 -8.21 3.66
CA PRO A 190 10.91 -8.02 2.26
C PRO A 190 10.65 -9.25 1.38
N MET A 191 10.68 -10.46 1.95
CA MET A 191 10.35 -11.69 1.22
C MET A 191 8.85 -11.77 0.92
N LEU A 192 8.02 -11.49 1.92
CA LEU A 192 6.56 -11.42 1.74
C LEU A 192 6.17 -10.36 0.71
N GLN A 193 6.85 -9.21 0.75
CA GLN A 193 6.66 -8.13 -0.21
C GLN A 193 7.06 -8.55 -1.64
N GLY A 194 8.14 -9.32 -1.78
CA GLY A 194 8.56 -9.90 -3.07
C GLY A 194 7.47 -10.77 -3.69
N TRP A 195 6.89 -11.68 -2.91
CA TRP A 195 5.75 -12.50 -3.35
C TRP A 195 4.52 -11.67 -3.67
N ALA A 196 4.18 -10.69 -2.82
CA ALA A 196 3.06 -9.80 -3.04
C ALA A 196 3.19 -9.05 -4.37
N PHE A 197 4.35 -8.48 -4.64
CA PHE A 197 4.63 -7.77 -5.89
C PHE A 197 4.61 -8.69 -7.11
N LEU A 198 5.21 -9.88 -7.01
CA LEU A 198 5.23 -10.82 -8.11
C LEU A 198 3.80 -11.28 -8.48
N MET A 199 3.01 -11.67 -7.48
CA MET A 199 1.61 -12.08 -7.68
C MET A 199 0.77 -10.94 -8.26
N GLY A 200 0.91 -9.73 -7.72
CA GLY A 200 0.19 -8.55 -8.20
C GLY A 200 0.57 -8.17 -9.62
N GLY A 201 1.87 -8.20 -9.94
CA GLY A 201 2.36 -7.95 -11.29
C GLY A 201 1.77 -8.93 -12.29
N ILE A 202 1.78 -10.24 -11.99
CA ILE A 202 1.19 -11.29 -12.84
C ILE A 202 -0.34 -11.07 -12.94
N MET A 203 -1.04 -10.88 -11.83
CA MET A 203 -2.48 -10.69 -11.82
C MET A 203 -2.91 -9.52 -12.69
N PHE A 204 -2.29 -8.35 -12.51
CA PHE A 204 -2.65 -7.18 -13.29
C PHE A 204 -2.20 -7.25 -14.74
N ALA A 205 -1.08 -7.91 -15.05
CA ALA A 205 -0.68 -8.16 -16.42
C ALA A 205 -1.68 -9.05 -17.16
N LEU A 206 -2.26 -10.05 -16.50
CA LEU A 206 -3.32 -10.89 -17.06
C LEU A 206 -4.64 -10.16 -17.25
N ILE A 207 -4.99 -9.24 -16.32
CA ILE A 207 -6.25 -8.47 -16.38
C ILE A 207 -6.18 -7.40 -17.46
N PHE A 208 -5.12 -6.61 -17.48
CA PHE A 208 -5.03 -5.43 -18.36
C PHE A 208 -4.36 -5.72 -19.70
N ARG A 209 -3.59 -6.81 -19.82
CA ARG A 209 -2.86 -7.20 -21.04
C ARG A 209 -2.04 -6.04 -21.63
N PRO A 210 -1.16 -5.43 -20.82
CA PRO A 210 -0.38 -4.25 -21.17
C PRO A 210 0.56 -4.51 -22.36
#